data_e858eacc4ea80f00cf4e44b37765c257
#
_entry.id   e858eacc4ea80f00cf4e44b37765c257
#
_cell.length_a   1.000
_cell.length_b   1.000
_cell.length_c   1.000
_cell.angle_alpha   90.00
_cell.angle_beta   90.00
_cell.angle_gamma   90.00
#
_symmetry.space_group_name_H-M   'P 1'
#
loop_
_entity.id
_entity.type
_entity.pdbx_description
1 polymer ?
#
loop_
_entity_poly.entity_id
_entity_poly.type
_entity_poly.pdbx_seq_one_letter_code
_entity_poly.pdbx_strand_id
1 'polypeptide(L)'
;FSSSRTIHVTASFGVAKLLRLTSSIELIRLNEILGGCYYGYVSERWDGITPQQVEACLGDANDVAVGKLLSLHRNGYVRQAAVRFLSNIESGGEIRFLLLRQNDWVDSISKNAQVTIRDRLTDNNLAWFANESELLLHLLQFKRRDLSKCVSLFVDLLVAPKHAEHLIEAVKSCGKQAGRKLVELLLLRDGNHLADVV
;
A
#
# COMPACT_ATOMS: atom_id res chain seq x y z
N PHE A 1 29.41 16.91 9.98
CA PHE A 1 28.80 16.05 8.93
C PHE A 1 28.39 14.65 9.45
N SER A 2 29.16 14.01 10.36
CA SER A 2 28.85 12.66 10.88
C SER A 2 27.61 12.61 11.78
N SER A 3 27.39 13.63 12.61
CA SER A 3 26.25 13.72 13.54
C SER A 3 24.89 13.77 12.82
N SER A 4 24.81 14.52 11.72
CA SER A 4 23.56 14.64 10.93
C SER A 4 23.17 13.31 10.28
N ARG A 5 24.12 12.55 9.73
CA ARG A 5 23.87 11.24 9.12
C ARG A 5 23.41 10.20 10.15
N THR A 6 23.99 10.21 11.34
CA THR A 6 23.59 9.30 12.44
C THR A 6 22.16 9.58 12.91
N ILE A 7 21.79 10.86 13.05
CA ILE A 7 20.41 11.25 13.43
C ILE A 7 19.41 10.80 12.34
N HIS A 8 19.74 11.00 11.08
CA HIS A 8 18.89 10.58 9.94
C HIS A 8 18.65 9.07 9.94
N VAL A 9 19.71 8.27 10.10
CA VAL A 9 19.62 6.79 10.16
C VAL A 9 18.77 6.35 11.35
N THR A 10 18.98 6.91 12.54
CA THR A 10 18.21 6.56 13.74
C THR A 10 16.73 6.92 13.58
N ALA A 11 16.41 8.09 13.01
CA ALA A 11 15.05 8.50 12.73
C ALA A 11 14.36 7.55 11.71
N SER A 12 15.06 7.16 10.65
CA SER A 12 14.57 6.22 9.65
C SER A 12 14.23 4.85 10.26
N PHE A 13 15.07 4.35 11.17
CA PHE A 13 14.78 3.11 11.92
C PHE A 13 13.52 3.22 12.80
N GLY A 14 13.36 4.35 13.51
CA GLY A 14 12.17 4.62 14.32
C GLY A 14 10.91 4.64 13.49
N VAL A 15 10.93 5.33 12.36
CA VAL A 15 9.82 5.39 11.40
C VAL A 15 9.52 4.00 10.82
N ALA A 16 10.55 3.25 10.40
CA ALA A 16 10.38 1.91 9.87
C ALA A 16 9.68 0.98 10.86
N LYS A 17 10.09 1.03 12.14
CA LYS A 17 9.48 0.24 13.22
C LYS A 17 8.02 0.61 13.44
N LEU A 18 7.69 1.90 13.51
CA LEU A 18 6.32 2.38 13.66
C LEU A 18 5.43 1.94 12.50
N LEU A 19 5.87 2.17 11.26
CA LEU A 19 5.11 1.80 10.07
C LEU A 19 4.91 0.29 9.92
N ARG A 20 5.85 -0.54 10.42
CA ARG A 20 5.71 -2.01 10.42
C ARG A 20 4.64 -2.49 11.40
N LEU A 21 4.49 -1.81 12.54
CA LEU A 21 3.53 -2.17 13.59
C LEU A 21 2.13 -1.60 13.33
N THR A 22 1.99 -0.71 12.36
CA THR A 22 0.72 -0.05 12.03
C THR A 22 -0.21 -1.04 11.31
N SER A 23 -1.41 -1.26 11.81
CA SER A 23 -2.45 -2.05 11.14
C SER A 23 -2.97 -1.36 9.88
N SER A 24 -3.73 -2.08 9.05
CA SER A 24 -4.33 -1.52 7.83
C SER A 24 -5.25 -0.33 8.12
N ILE A 25 -6.06 -0.41 9.16
CA ILE A 25 -6.98 0.66 9.57
C ILE A 25 -6.22 1.86 10.13
N GLU A 26 -5.19 1.62 10.95
CA GLU A 26 -4.33 2.70 11.47
C GLU A 26 -3.56 3.39 10.36
N LEU A 27 -3.10 2.66 9.35
CA LEU A 27 -2.42 3.22 8.19
C LEU A 27 -3.35 4.14 7.39
N ILE A 28 -4.62 3.77 7.22
CA ILE A 28 -5.62 4.62 6.57
C ILE A 28 -5.83 5.90 7.38
N ARG A 29 -5.98 5.80 8.69
CA ARG A 29 -6.10 6.96 9.59
C ARG A 29 -4.87 7.86 9.54
N LEU A 30 -3.67 7.25 9.56
CA LEU A 30 -2.42 7.98 9.44
C LEU A 30 -2.34 8.73 8.11
N ASN A 31 -2.78 8.09 7.02
CA ASN A 31 -2.88 8.74 5.71
C ASN A 31 -3.85 9.93 5.69
N GLU A 32 -4.97 9.84 6.40
CA GLU A 32 -5.91 10.95 6.53
C GLU A 32 -5.31 12.11 7.34
N ILE A 33 -4.64 11.82 8.45
CA ILE A 33 -3.99 12.83 9.30
C ILE A 33 -2.88 13.55 8.53
N LEU A 34 -1.93 12.80 7.95
CA LEU A 34 -0.78 13.36 7.25
C LEU A 34 -1.16 13.96 5.89
N GLY A 35 -2.22 13.46 5.28
CA GLY A 35 -2.79 13.98 4.04
C GLY A 35 -3.55 15.31 4.20
N GLY A 36 -3.72 15.81 5.43
CA GLY A 36 -4.28 17.14 5.70
C GLY A 36 -5.79 17.19 5.93
N CYS A 37 -6.44 16.04 6.20
CA CYS A 37 -7.86 16.04 6.57
C CYS A 37 -8.13 16.64 7.95
N TYR A 38 -7.09 16.75 8.79
CA TYR A 38 -7.16 17.33 10.14
C TYR A 38 -6.25 18.55 10.26
N TYR A 39 -6.80 19.74 10.04
CA TYR A 39 -6.10 21.01 10.25
C TYR A 39 -5.62 21.11 11.71
N GLY A 40 -4.32 21.33 11.91
CA GLY A 40 -3.74 21.65 13.20
C GLY A 40 -2.84 20.57 13.84
N TYR A 41 -2.78 19.36 13.30
CA TYR A 41 -1.95 18.28 13.87
C TYR A 41 -0.60 18.09 13.19
N VAL A 42 -0.37 18.73 12.03
CA VAL A 42 0.84 18.56 11.23
C VAL A 42 1.68 19.84 11.31
N SER A 43 2.97 19.72 11.59
CA SER A 43 3.86 20.88 11.73
C SER A 43 4.08 21.59 10.39
N GLU A 44 4.33 22.90 10.45
CA GLU A 44 4.73 23.72 9.29
C GLU A 44 5.95 23.14 8.55
N ARG A 45 6.87 22.47 9.28
CA ARG A 45 8.03 21.81 8.68
C ARG A 45 7.65 20.63 7.78
N TRP A 46 6.62 19.88 8.15
CA TRP A 46 6.07 18.82 7.29
C TRP A 46 5.51 19.41 6.01
N ASP A 47 4.73 20.47 6.12
CA ASP A 47 4.10 21.14 4.99
C ASP A 47 5.11 21.82 4.05
N GLY A 48 6.24 22.23 4.57
CA GLY A 48 7.32 22.87 3.82
C GLY A 48 8.21 21.91 3.03
N ILE A 49 8.00 20.58 3.11
CA ILE A 49 8.79 19.60 2.34
C ILE A 49 8.53 19.79 0.84
N THR A 50 9.61 19.93 0.07
CA THR A 50 9.56 20.08 -1.37
C THR A 50 9.91 18.78 -2.12
N PRO A 51 9.44 18.58 -3.37
CA PRO A 51 9.81 17.42 -4.17
C PRO A 51 11.32 17.24 -4.34
N GLN A 52 12.06 18.34 -4.51
CA GLN A 52 13.52 18.33 -4.66
C GLN A 52 14.22 17.81 -3.39
N GLN A 53 13.72 18.19 -2.21
CA GLN A 53 14.22 17.63 -0.94
C GLN A 53 13.93 16.14 -0.84
N VAL A 54 12.76 15.69 -1.31
CA VAL A 54 12.42 14.25 -1.35
C VAL A 54 13.37 13.48 -2.26
N GLU A 55 13.57 13.96 -3.48
CA GLU A 55 14.47 13.32 -4.45
C GLU A 55 15.93 13.27 -3.94
N ALA A 56 16.39 14.33 -3.27
CA ALA A 56 17.72 14.37 -2.65
C ALA A 56 17.86 13.42 -1.46
N CYS A 57 16.77 13.14 -0.73
CA CYS A 57 16.77 12.24 0.44
C CYS A 57 16.55 10.77 0.09
N LEU A 58 15.94 10.45 -1.04
CA LEU A 58 15.56 9.09 -1.44
C LEU A 58 16.60 8.45 -2.37
N GLY A 59 17.88 8.66 -2.11
CA GLY A 59 18.98 8.14 -2.93
C GLY A 59 19.39 6.70 -2.63
N ASP A 60 19.15 6.23 -1.40
CA ASP A 60 19.65 4.94 -0.89
C ASP A 60 18.52 3.99 -0.48
N ALA A 61 18.79 2.68 -0.55
CA ALA A 61 17.88 1.63 -0.07
C ALA A 61 17.51 1.77 1.43
N ASN A 62 18.31 2.48 2.20
CA ASN A 62 18.05 2.79 3.62
C ASN A 62 16.89 3.79 3.81
N ASP A 63 16.48 4.50 2.76
CA ASP A 63 15.48 5.56 2.83
C ASP A 63 14.06 5.08 2.55
N VAL A 64 13.86 3.76 2.40
CA VAL A 64 12.55 3.17 2.11
C VAL A 64 11.50 3.57 3.16
N ALA A 65 11.86 3.64 4.43
CA ALA A 65 10.96 4.07 5.49
C ALA A 65 10.52 5.54 5.32
N VAL A 66 11.45 6.39 4.90
CA VAL A 66 11.18 7.80 4.59
C VAL A 66 10.27 7.91 3.37
N GLY A 67 10.55 7.16 2.30
CA GLY A 67 9.69 7.09 1.12
C GLY A 67 8.27 6.64 1.45
N LYS A 68 8.11 5.62 2.30
CA LYS A 68 6.81 5.17 2.81
C LYS A 68 6.05 6.29 3.52
N LEU A 69 6.72 7.00 4.44
CA LEU A 69 6.12 8.11 5.16
C LEU A 69 5.75 9.27 4.22
N LEU A 70 6.65 9.66 3.32
CA LEU A 70 6.42 10.75 2.36
C LEU A 70 5.33 10.42 1.33
N SER A 71 5.06 9.15 1.07
CA SER A 71 3.92 8.76 0.25
C SER A 71 2.56 9.14 0.87
N LEU A 72 2.51 9.43 2.18
CA LEU A 72 1.32 9.89 2.89
C LEU A 72 1.21 11.42 2.97
N HIS A 73 2.15 12.16 2.39
CA HIS A 73 2.22 13.60 2.48
C HIS A 73 1.04 14.30 1.77
N ARG A 74 0.58 15.46 2.32
CA ARG A 74 -0.54 16.22 1.73
C ARG A 74 -0.22 16.83 0.37
N ASN A 75 1.05 17.23 0.13
CA ASN A 75 1.49 17.77 -1.16
C ASN A 75 1.59 16.65 -2.19
N GLY A 76 0.80 16.75 -3.27
CA GLY A 76 0.78 15.74 -4.34
C GLY A 76 2.11 15.54 -5.03
N TYR A 77 2.92 16.58 -5.20
CA TYR A 77 4.24 16.45 -5.82
C TYR A 77 5.21 15.65 -4.94
N VAL A 78 5.16 15.85 -3.61
CA VAL A 78 5.93 15.06 -2.64
C VAL A 78 5.51 13.59 -2.69
N ARG A 79 4.19 13.31 -2.67
CA ARG A 79 3.68 11.95 -2.83
C ARG A 79 4.11 11.31 -4.14
N GLN A 80 4.10 12.09 -5.23
CA GLN A 80 4.50 11.58 -6.55
C GLN A 80 5.96 11.15 -6.58
N ALA A 81 6.88 11.96 -6.03
CA ALA A 81 8.28 11.61 -5.91
C ALA A 81 8.47 10.35 -5.05
N ALA A 82 7.78 10.27 -3.90
CA ALA A 82 7.82 9.11 -3.02
C ALA A 82 7.28 7.83 -3.69
N VAL A 83 6.16 7.91 -4.43
CA VAL A 83 5.59 6.76 -5.14
C VAL A 83 6.53 6.28 -6.24
N ARG A 84 7.14 7.19 -7.02
CA ARG A 84 8.16 6.82 -8.02
C ARG A 84 9.32 6.05 -7.40
N PHE A 85 9.81 6.51 -6.24
CA PHE A 85 10.86 5.83 -5.51
C PHE A 85 10.40 4.42 -5.05
N LEU A 86 9.24 4.32 -4.39
CA LEU A 86 8.70 3.04 -3.91
C LEU A 86 8.40 2.06 -5.05
N SER A 87 8.09 2.57 -6.24
CA SER A 87 7.88 1.74 -7.43
C SER A 87 9.13 1.02 -7.91
N ASN A 88 10.34 1.44 -7.48
CA ASN A 88 11.61 0.78 -7.77
C ASN A 88 12.08 -0.13 -6.63
N ILE A 89 11.33 -0.23 -5.52
CA ILE A 89 11.67 -1.08 -4.37
C ILE A 89 10.87 -2.38 -4.45
N GLU A 90 11.53 -3.51 -4.27
CA GLU A 90 10.92 -4.85 -4.32
C GLU A 90 11.20 -5.62 -3.03
N SER A 91 10.77 -5.04 -1.90
CA SER A 91 10.92 -5.64 -0.57
C SER A 91 9.62 -6.24 -0.01
N GLY A 92 8.49 -5.99 -0.67
CA GLY A 92 7.14 -6.34 -0.21
C GLY A 92 6.56 -5.36 0.80
N GLY A 93 7.40 -4.76 1.63
CA GLY A 93 6.93 -3.82 2.66
C GLY A 93 6.44 -2.47 2.13
N GLU A 94 6.67 -2.15 0.87
CA GLU A 94 6.14 -0.96 0.19
C GLU A 94 4.74 -1.19 -0.40
N ILE A 95 4.31 -2.44 -0.58
CA ILE A 95 3.05 -2.81 -1.23
C ILE A 95 1.86 -2.09 -0.60
N ARG A 96 1.75 -2.06 0.73
CA ARG A 96 0.64 -1.41 1.45
C ARG A 96 0.53 0.09 1.14
N PHE A 97 1.66 0.77 0.93
CA PHE A 97 1.70 2.20 0.59
C PHE A 97 1.31 2.43 -0.87
N LEU A 98 1.75 1.57 -1.78
CA LEU A 98 1.34 1.59 -3.18
C LEU A 98 -0.14 1.24 -3.34
N LEU A 99 -0.68 0.28 -2.57
CA LEU A 99 -2.11 -0.01 -2.53
C LEU A 99 -2.93 1.23 -2.13
N LEU A 100 -2.54 1.95 -1.07
CA LEU A 100 -3.17 3.22 -0.70
C LEU A 100 -3.15 4.24 -1.84
N ARG A 101 -2.04 4.34 -2.56
CA ARG A 101 -1.86 5.32 -3.65
C ARG A 101 -2.61 4.95 -4.93
N GLN A 102 -3.06 3.70 -5.11
CA GLN A 102 -3.98 3.38 -6.21
C GLN A 102 -5.26 4.22 -6.15
N ASN A 103 -5.71 4.57 -4.96
CA ASN A 103 -6.90 5.39 -4.73
C ASN A 103 -6.58 6.89 -4.54
N ASP A 104 -5.39 7.34 -4.96
CA ASP A 104 -5.01 8.76 -4.87
C ASP A 104 -5.90 9.63 -5.77
N TRP A 105 -6.21 10.84 -5.31
CA TRP A 105 -6.98 11.80 -6.09
C TRP A 105 -6.17 12.42 -7.24
N VAL A 106 -4.83 12.42 -7.15
CA VAL A 106 -3.93 12.84 -8.23
C VAL A 106 -3.75 11.70 -9.23
N ASP A 107 -4.17 11.91 -10.45
CA ASP A 107 -4.25 10.89 -11.50
C ASP A 107 -2.90 10.24 -11.82
N SER A 108 -1.83 11.03 -11.91
CA SER A 108 -0.47 10.53 -12.18
C SER A 108 0.06 9.61 -11.06
N ILE A 109 -0.29 9.89 -9.80
CA ILE A 109 0.08 9.06 -8.65
C ILE A 109 -0.68 7.75 -8.68
N SER A 110 -2.02 7.85 -8.85
CA SER A 110 -2.89 6.68 -8.92
C SER A 110 -2.49 5.73 -10.05
N LYS A 111 -2.27 6.26 -11.27
CA LYS A 111 -1.85 5.45 -12.42
C LYS A 111 -0.51 4.74 -12.20
N ASN A 112 0.49 5.47 -11.67
CA ASN A 112 1.80 4.87 -11.37
C ASN A 112 1.65 3.73 -10.35
N ALA A 113 0.93 3.95 -9.26
CA ALA A 113 0.69 2.92 -8.25
C ALA A 113 -0.07 1.71 -8.83
N GLN A 114 -1.10 1.94 -9.66
CA GLN A 114 -1.87 0.87 -10.30
C GLN A 114 -1.02 0.02 -11.24
N VAL A 115 -0.17 0.64 -12.06
CA VAL A 115 0.77 -0.08 -12.93
C VAL A 115 1.72 -0.92 -12.10
N THR A 116 2.37 -0.33 -11.11
CA THR A 116 3.33 -1.02 -10.24
C THR A 116 2.69 -2.20 -9.51
N ILE A 117 1.50 -2.01 -8.92
CA ILE A 117 0.79 -3.08 -8.21
C ILE A 117 0.40 -4.21 -9.17
N ARG A 118 -0.15 -3.89 -10.34
CA ARG A 118 -0.53 -4.89 -11.35
C ARG A 118 0.68 -5.73 -11.78
N ASP A 119 1.81 -5.07 -12.05
CA ASP A 119 3.01 -5.73 -12.54
C ASP A 119 3.68 -6.61 -11.45
N ARG A 120 3.43 -6.31 -10.16
CA ARG A 120 3.91 -7.08 -9.01
C ARG A 120 2.94 -8.15 -8.51
N LEU A 121 1.67 -8.06 -8.87
CA LEU A 121 0.67 -9.05 -8.45
C LEU A 121 0.81 -10.31 -9.30
N THR A 122 1.76 -11.13 -8.91
CA THR A 122 2.15 -12.38 -9.57
C THR A 122 2.23 -13.51 -8.54
N ASP A 123 2.34 -14.75 -9.02
CA ASP A 123 2.52 -15.94 -8.17
C ASP A 123 3.66 -15.76 -7.14
N ASN A 124 4.81 -15.24 -7.58
CA ASN A 124 6.00 -15.11 -6.74
C ASN A 124 5.84 -14.08 -5.60
N ASN A 125 5.01 -13.10 -5.78
CA ASN A 125 4.82 -11.99 -4.85
C ASN A 125 3.48 -12.08 -4.09
N LEU A 126 2.69 -13.13 -4.33
CA LEU A 126 1.34 -13.25 -3.78
C LEU A 126 1.31 -13.17 -2.25
N ALA A 127 2.36 -13.68 -1.57
CA ALA A 127 2.50 -13.59 -0.12
C ALA A 127 2.44 -12.13 0.41
N TRP A 128 3.02 -11.18 -0.34
CA TRP A 128 2.98 -9.76 0.05
C TRP A 128 1.55 -9.21 0.04
N PHE A 129 0.77 -9.61 -0.95
CA PHE A 129 -0.62 -9.18 -1.11
C PHE A 129 -1.55 -9.90 -0.15
N ALA A 130 -1.30 -11.18 0.15
CA ALA A 130 -2.05 -11.95 1.13
C ALA A 130 -1.99 -11.29 2.52
N ASN A 131 -0.82 -10.80 2.93
CA ASN A 131 -0.64 -10.06 4.17
C ASN A 131 -1.37 -8.70 4.20
N GLU A 132 -1.67 -8.11 3.05
CA GLU A 132 -2.35 -6.82 2.93
C GLU A 132 -3.81 -6.95 2.44
N SER A 133 -4.38 -8.15 2.54
CA SER A 133 -5.75 -8.44 2.08
C SER A 133 -6.80 -7.55 2.73
N GLU A 134 -6.69 -7.27 4.05
CA GLU A 134 -7.58 -6.36 4.74
C GLU A 134 -7.56 -4.96 4.14
N LEU A 135 -6.37 -4.42 3.88
CA LEU A 135 -6.21 -3.11 3.25
C LEU A 135 -6.82 -3.08 1.85
N LEU A 136 -6.50 -4.08 1.02
CA LEU A 136 -6.98 -4.16 -0.36
C LEU A 136 -8.52 -4.21 -0.41
N LEU A 137 -9.14 -5.03 0.43
CA LEU A 137 -10.59 -5.15 0.52
C LEU A 137 -11.27 -3.90 1.08
N HIS A 138 -10.59 -3.22 2.02
CA HIS A 138 -11.09 -1.96 2.55
C HIS A 138 -11.07 -0.84 1.50
N LEU A 139 -10.03 -0.79 0.67
CA LEU A 139 -9.89 0.18 -0.41
C LEU A 139 -10.97 0.06 -1.49
N LEU A 140 -11.60 -1.11 -1.67
CA LEU A 140 -12.77 -1.28 -2.55
C LEU A 140 -13.97 -0.43 -2.15
N GLN A 141 -14.07 -0.03 -0.89
CA GLN A 141 -15.17 0.80 -0.40
C GLN A 141 -15.02 2.27 -0.82
N PHE A 142 -13.83 2.68 -1.20
CA PHE A 142 -13.57 4.03 -1.68
C PHE A 142 -13.87 4.16 -3.17
N LYS A 143 -14.89 4.94 -3.51
CA LYS A 143 -15.40 5.08 -4.88
C LYS A 143 -14.57 6.02 -5.79
N ARG A 144 -13.36 6.44 -5.39
CA ARG A 144 -12.55 7.38 -6.20
C ARG A 144 -11.97 6.74 -7.45
N ARG A 145 -11.55 5.49 -7.32
CA ARG A 145 -10.94 4.70 -8.40
C ARG A 145 -11.55 3.31 -8.42
N ASP A 146 -11.69 2.78 -9.62
CA ASP A 146 -12.11 1.39 -9.78
C ASP A 146 -10.92 0.46 -9.56
N LEU A 147 -10.93 -0.24 -8.43
CA LEU A 147 -9.95 -1.26 -8.06
C LEU A 147 -10.43 -2.68 -8.34
N SER A 148 -11.59 -2.85 -8.96
CA SER A 148 -12.21 -4.16 -9.21
C SER A 148 -11.29 -5.11 -9.96
N LYS A 149 -10.58 -4.61 -10.97
CA LYS A 149 -9.62 -5.40 -11.76
C LYS A 149 -8.44 -5.90 -10.91
N CYS A 150 -7.90 -5.07 -10.03
CA CYS A 150 -6.82 -5.47 -9.13
C CYS A 150 -7.28 -6.54 -8.16
N VAL A 151 -8.44 -6.36 -7.55
CA VAL A 151 -9.03 -7.35 -6.63
C VAL A 151 -9.42 -8.64 -7.35
N SER A 152 -9.99 -8.55 -8.55
CA SER A 152 -10.29 -9.73 -9.37
C SER A 152 -9.03 -10.56 -9.61
N LEU A 153 -7.94 -9.95 -10.09
CA LEU A 153 -6.67 -10.64 -10.31
C LEU A 153 -6.12 -11.26 -9.01
N PHE A 154 -6.20 -10.54 -7.90
CA PHE A 154 -5.78 -11.04 -6.60
C PHE A 154 -6.57 -12.29 -6.17
N VAL A 155 -7.89 -12.25 -6.31
CA VAL A 155 -8.78 -13.39 -6.01
C VAL A 155 -8.48 -14.56 -6.95
N ASP A 156 -8.30 -14.32 -8.26
CA ASP A 156 -7.96 -15.36 -9.24
C ASP A 156 -6.65 -16.09 -8.87
N LEU A 157 -5.65 -15.36 -8.38
CA LEU A 157 -4.41 -15.97 -7.90
C LEU A 157 -4.63 -16.78 -6.62
N LEU A 158 -5.44 -16.27 -5.68
CA LEU A 158 -5.68 -16.94 -4.40
C LEU A 158 -6.44 -18.26 -4.54
N VAL A 159 -7.38 -18.37 -5.48
CA VAL A 159 -8.17 -19.60 -5.65
C VAL A 159 -7.39 -20.73 -6.33
N ALA A 160 -6.23 -20.43 -6.92
CA ALA A 160 -5.41 -21.48 -7.53
C ALA A 160 -4.93 -22.47 -6.46
N PRO A 161 -5.11 -23.81 -6.67
CA PRO A 161 -4.79 -24.82 -5.64
C PRO A 161 -3.36 -24.74 -5.09
N LYS A 162 -2.41 -24.31 -5.93
CA LYS A 162 -0.99 -24.12 -5.55
C LYS A 162 -0.78 -22.99 -4.52
N HIS A 163 -1.78 -22.15 -4.27
CA HIS A 163 -1.70 -20.97 -3.38
C HIS A 163 -2.56 -21.11 -2.12
N ALA A 164 -2.96 -22.33 -1.74
CA ALA A 164 -3.79 -22.58 -0.56
C ALA A 164 -3.21 -21.95 0.74
N GLU A 165 -1.89 -21.95 0.91
CA GLU A 165 -1.25 -21.32 2.08
C GLU A 165 -1.43 -19.79 2.07
N HIS A 166 -1.32 -19.15 0.92
CA HIS A 166 -1.56 -17.71 0.78
C HIS A 166 -3.02 -17.34 0.99
N LEU A 167 -3.94 -18.20 0.59
CA LEU A 167 -5.37 -18.02 0.89
C LEU A 167 -5.63 -18.04 2.41
N ILE A 168 -5.05 -19.00 3.13
CA ILE A 168 -5.14 -19.08 4.58
C ILE A 168 -4.57 -17.82 5.24
N GLU A 169 -3.42 -17.34 4.77
CA GLU A 169 -2.80 -16.12 5.28
C GLU A 169 -3.65 -14.88 4.99
N ALA A 170 -4.20 -14.77 3.79
CA ALA A 170 -5.12 -13.70 3.42
C ALA A 170 -6.34 -13.64 4.35
N VAL A 171 -6.94 -14.80 4.66
CA VAL A 171 -8.08 -14.88 5.59
C VAL A 171 -7.67 -14.49 7.01
N LYS A 172 -6.50 -14.95 7.50
CA LYS A 172 -5.98 -14.62 8.82
C LYS A 172 -5.65 -13.13 8.96
N SER A 173 -5.14 -12.49 7.90
CA SER A 173 -4.79 -11.08 7.90
C SER A 173 -6.02 -10.15 7.92
N CYS A 174 -7.19 -10.68 7.60
CA CYS A 174 -8.44 -9.93 7.55
C CYS A 174 -9.14 -9.87 8.90
N GLY A 175 -9.57 -8.68 9.31
CA GLY A 175 -10.59 -8.53 10.35
C GLY A 175 -11.94 -9.08 9.89
N LYS A 176 -12.88 -9.21 10.83
CA LYS A 176 -14.17 -9.87 10.60
C LYS A 176 -14.93 -9.40 9.36
N GLN A 177 -14.98 -8.10 9.10
CA GLN A 177 -15.71 -7.52 7.95
C GLN A 177 -15.00 -7.79 6.63
N ALA A 178 -13.70 -7.59 6.57
CA ALA A 178 -12.89 -7.84 5.37
C ALA A 178 -12.85 -9.34 5.04
N GLY A 179 -12.70 -10.20 6.06
CA GLY A 179 -12.73 -11.66 5.88
C GLY A 179 -14.05 -12.15 5.32
N ARG A 180 -15.19 -11.63 5.81
CA ARG A 180 -16.49 -11.93 5.21
C ARG A 180 -16.55 -11.53 3.73
N LYS A 181 -16.05 -10.33 3.39
CA LYS A 181 -16.02 -9.86 1.99
C LYS A 181 -15.12 -10.72 1.11
N LEU A 182 -13.97 -11.16 1.64
CA LEU A 182 -13.09 -12.08 0.92
C LEU A 182 -13.80 -13.39 0.59
N VAL A 183 -14.47 -14.00 1.58
CA VAL A 183 -15.23 -15.24 1.38
C VAL A 183 -16.34 -15.05 0.34
N GLU A 184 -17.07 -13.94 0.38
CA GLU A 184 -18.09 -13.63 -0.64
C GLU A 184 -17.48 -13.58 -2.06
N LEU A 185 -16.33 -12.95 -2.24
CA LEU A 185 -15.65 -12.87 -3.53
C LEU A 185 -15.15 -14.23 -4.01
N LEU A 186 -14.65 -15.07 -3.11
CA LEU A 186 -14.20 -16.43 -3.41
C LEU A 186 -15.38 -17.31 -3.86
N LEU A 187 -16.51 -17.27 -3.15
CA LEU A 187 -17.71 -18.03 -3.51
C LEU A 187 -18.30 -17.62 -4.87
N LEU A 188 -18.26 -16.33 -5.19
CA LEU A 188 -18.69 -15.85 -6.51
C LEU A 188 -17.80 -16.38 -7.64
N ARG A 189 -16.52 -16.60 -7.38
CA ARG A 189 -15.58 -17.14 -8.36
C ARG A 189 -15.80 -18.64 -8.60
N ASP A 190 -15.92 -19.43 -7.53
CA ASP A 190 -16.21 -20.89 -7.63
C ASP A 190 -17.56 -21.15 -8.31
N GLY A 191 -18.58 -20.31 -8.04
CA GLY A 191 -19.88 -20.41 -8.68
C GLY A 191 -19.83 -20.20 -10.21
N ASN A 192 -18.93 -19.37 -10.72
CA ASN A 192 -18.73 -19.19 -12.15
C ASN A 192 -18.04 -20.41 -12.81
N HIS A 193 -17.13 -21.09 -12.11
CA HIS A 193 -16.51 -22.33 -12.61
C HIS A 193 -17.50 -23.50 -12.69
N LEU A 194 -18.50 -23.54 -11.82
CA LEU A 194 -19.56 -24.55 -11.87
C LEU A 194 -20.58 -24.32 -13.02
N ALA A 195 -20.77 -23.07 -13.43
CA ALA A 195 -21.67 -22.72 -14.55
C ALA A 195 -21.07 -23.07 -15.93
N ASP A 196 -19.74 -23.11 -16.05
CA ASP A 196 -19.04 -23.46 -17.30
C ASP A 196 -18.89 -24.99 -17.50
N VAL A 197 -19.33 -25.81 -16.53
CA VAL A 197 -19.23 -27.29 -16.55
C VAL A 197 -20.60 -27.94 -16.75
N VAL A 198 -21.70 -27.18 -16.80
CA VAL A 198 -23.06 -27.62 -17.07
C VAL A 198 -23.50 -27.16 -18.46
#